data_2e44663df2f3e622be2f35bac3114259
#
_entry.id   2e44663df2f3e622be2f35bac3114259
#
_cell.length_a   1.000
_cell.length_b   1.000
_cell.length_c   1.000
_cell.angle_alpha   90.00
_cell.angle_beta   90.00
_cell.angle_gamma   90.00
#
_symmetry.space_group_name_H-M   'P 1'
#
loop_
_entity.id
_entity.type
_entity.pdbx_description
1 polymer ?
#
loop_
_entity_poly.entity_id
_entity_poly.type
_entity_poly.pdbx_seq_one_letter_code
_entity_poly.pdbx_strand_id
1 'polypeptide(L)'
;SEDNVRQFLDRAYGMWGSRSIGLIVHMAYEWCQRLGDMRLLQWDNLDMDGRKLHLEQSKRRAEVCLPIEDDLYDMLVQQKEDFGFQAYVAPRVFPYRGEYRPYSLERFSKAGREVMRAAGLPEELRLMDLRRTGTTQMVEAGVPMGQIMSVTGHSNPQSVKPYMKNTYASANSALTARKSYGKST
;
A
#
# COMPACT_ATOMS: atom_id res chain seq x y z
N SER A 1 11.97 5.88 3.72
CA SER A 1 11.91 5.28 5.07
C SER A 1 10.49 5.34 5.62
N GLU A 2 10.22 4.56 6.65
CA GLU A 2 8.94 4.59 7.37
C GLU A 2 8.63 5.97 7.95
N ASP A 3 9.65 6.66 8.46
CA ASP A 3 9.50 8.03 8.98
C ASP A 3 9.04 9.01 7.90
N ASN A 4 9.53 8.87 6.67
CA ASN A 4 9.10 9.70 5.55
C ASN A 4 7.62 9.46 5.22
N VAL A 5 7.17 8.21 5.27
CA VAL A 5 5.75 7.87 5.05
C VAL A 5 4.89 8.49 6.15
N ARG A 6 5.28 8.34 7.40
CA ARG A 6 4.57 8.94 8.53
C ARG A 6 4.46 10.45 8.39
N GLN A 7 5.57 11.11 8.07
CA GLN A 7 5.60 12.57 7.87
C GLN A 7 4.69 13.01 6.74
N PHE A 8 4.66 12.25 5.64
CA PHE A 8 3.74 12.48 4.53
C PHE A 8 2.27 12.34 4.98
N LEU A 9 1.95 11.26 5.66
CA LEU A 9 0.58 10.97 6.10
C LEU A 9 0.08 12.01 7.11
N ASP A 10 0.90 12.42 8.06
CA ASP A 10 0.55 13.45 9.04
C ASP A 10 0.16 14.75 8.32
N ARG A 11 0.92 15.14 7.31
CA ARG A 11 0.62 16.33 6.52
C ARG A 11 -0.64 16.15 5.67
N ALA A 12 -0.76 15.03 4.98
CA ALA A 12 -1.88 14.76 4.08
C ALA A 12 -3.21 14.68 4.83
N TYR A 13 -3.23 14.00 5.96
CA TYR A 13 -4.43 13.86 6.79
C TYR A 13 -4.79 15.10 7.59
N GLY A 14 -3.86 16.02 7.76
CA GLY A 14 -4.08 17.29 8.44
C GLY A 14 -4.97 18.28 7.68
N MET A 15 -5.25 18.02 6.40
CA MET A 15 -6.05 18.91 5.55
C MET A 15 -7.07 18.13 4.73
N TRP A 16 -8.29 18.67 4.67
CA TRP A 16 -9.37 18.08 3.87
C TRP A 16 -8.98 17.85 2.40
N GLY A 17 -8.36 18.84 1.77
CA GLY A 17 -8.01 18.81 0.36
C GLY A 17 -7.00 17.74 -0.04
N SER A 18 -6.19 17.23 0.91
CA SER A 18 -5.17 16.22 0.67
C SER A 18 -5.46 14.86 1.33
N ARG A 19 -6.61 14.72 1.97
CA ARG A 19 -6.97 13.51 2.72
C ARG A 19 -6.99 12.25 1.84
N SER A 20 -7.63 12.30 0.68
CA SER A 20 -7.66 11.18 -0.25
C SER A 20 -6.28 10.85 -0.81
N ILE A 21 -5.42 11.84 -1.01
CA ILE A 21 -4.02 11.63 -1.39
C ILE A 21 -3.30 10.84 -0.29
N GLY A 22 -3.47 11.24 0.96
CA GLY A 22 -2.92 10.52 2.11
C GLY A 22 -3.40 9.07 2.16
N LEU A 23 -4.69 8.85 1.94
CA LEU A 23 -5.28 7.52 1.99
C LEU A 23 -4.76 6.62 0.86
N ILE A 24 -4.61 7.13 -0.35
CA ILE A 24 -4.01 6.38 -1.47
C ILE A 24 -2.59 5.93 -1.13
N VAL A 25 -1.76 6.82 -0.59
CA VAL A 25 -0.38 6.51 -0.19
C VAL A 25 -0.36 5.51 0.97
N HIS A 26 -1.23 5.70 1.96
CA HIS A 26 -1.35 4.79 3.11
C HIS A 26 -1.69 3.37 2.66
N MET A 27 -2.71 3.22 1.82
CA MET A 27 -3.09 1.92 1.27
C MET A 27 -1.97 1.29 0.42
N ALA A 28 -1.32 2.06 -0.43
CA ALA A 28 -0.23 1.57 -1.25
C ALA A 28 0.97 1.08 -0.42
N TYR A 29 1.28 1.78 0.65
CA TYR A 29 2.36 1.42 1.58
C TYR A 29 2.02 0.18 2.40
N GLU A 30 0.87 0.19 3.10
CA GLU A 30 0.44 -0.92 3.96
C GLU A 30 0.29 -2.22 3.18
N TRP A 31 -0.30 -2.17 2.01
CA TRP A 31 -0.62 -3.34 1.21
C TRP A 31 0.41 -3.67 0.13
N CYS A 32 1.48 -2.89 0.02
CA CYS A 32 2.48 -3.07 -1.04
C CYS A 32 1.86 -3.11 -2.44
N GLN A 33 0.88 -2.25 -2.69
CA GLN A 33 0.16 -2.19 -3.96
C GLN A 33 0.57 -0.98 -4.78
N ARG A 34 0.24 -1.02 -6.08
CA ARG A 34 0.51 0.10 -6.98
C ARG A 34 -0.40 1.28 -6.67
N LEU A 35 0.15 2.48 -6.68
CA LEU A 35 -0.63 3.72 -6.52
C LEU A 35 -1.76 3.83 -7.54
N GLY A 36 -1.52 3.39 -8.78
CA GLY A 36 -2.51 3.37 -9.83
C GLY A 36 -3.75 2.53 -9.51
N ASP A 37 -3.57 1.40 -8.83
CA ASP A 37 -4.68 0.57 -8.37
C ASP A 37 -5.38 1.21 -7.15
N MET A 38 -4.63 1.77 -6.22
CA MET A 38 -5.20 2.35 -5.00
C MET A 38 -6.05 3.61 -5.28
N ARG A 39 -5.65 4.45 -6.23
CA ARG A 39 -6.45 5.62 -6.62
C ARG A 39 -7.81 5.25 -7.24
N LEU A 40 -7.93 4.06 -7.79
CA LEU A 40 -9.15 3.55 -8.41
C LEU A 40 -9.91 2.55 -7.53
N LEU A 41 -9.42 2.29 -6.32
CA LEU A 41 -10.06 1.34 -5.41
C LEU A 41 -11.51 1.76 -5.12
N GLN A 42 -12.40 0.79 -5.15
CA GLN A 42 -13.82 0.99 -4.87
C GLN A 42 -14.19 0.38 -3.52
N TRP A 43 -15.26 0.89 -2.92
CA TRP A 43 -15.78 0.34 -1.66
C TRP A 43 -16.16 -1.15 -1.79
N ASP A 44 -16.56 -1.59 -2.97
CA ASP A 44 -16.86 -3.01 -3.25
C ASP A 44 -15.62 -3.93 -3.10
N ASN A 45 -14.42 -3.38 -3.17
CA ASN A 45 -13.18 -4.12 -2.91
C ASN A 45 -12.93 -4.35 -1.41
N LEU A 46 -13.63 -3.65 -0.53
CA LEU A 46 -13.41 -3.69 0.91
C LEU A 46 -14.56 -4.42 1.62
N ASP A 47 -14.22 -5.45 2.36
CA ASP A 47 -15.08 -6.02 3.38
C ASP A 47 -14.71 -5.34 4.72
N MET A 48 -15.47 -4.30 5.08
CA MET A 48 -15.19 -3.53 6.28
C MET A 48 -15.47 -4.33 7.55
N ASP A 49 -16.49 -5.17 7.57
CA ASP A 49 -16.83 -6.00 8.73
C ASP A 49 -15.79 -7.11 8.95
N GLY A 50 -15.38 -7.77 7.87
CA GLY A 50 -14.34 -8.81 7.89
C GLY A 50 -12.92 -8.26 7.88
N ARG A 51 -12.73 -6.94 7.77
CA ARG A 51 -11.43 -6.26 7.67
C ARG A 51 -10.51 -6.86 6.61
N LYS A 52 -11.01 -6.93 5.37
CA LYS A 52 -10.28 -7.50 4.24
C LYS A 52 -10.37 -6.63 3.00
N LEU A 53 -9.27 -6.59 2.26
CA LEU A 53 -9.22 -6.10 0.89
C LEU A 53 -9.30 -7.29 -0.05
N HIS A 54 -10.16 -7.20 -1.07
CA HIS A 54 -10.20 -8.10 -2.21
C HIS A 54 -9.94 -7.29 -3.48
N LEU A 55 -8.85 -7.54 -4.15
CA LEU A 55 -8.43 -6.78 -5.31
C LEU A 55 -7.98 -7.67 -6.45
N GLU A 56 -8.50 -7.41 -7.64
CA GLU A 56 -7.89 -7.85 -8.90
C GLU A 56 -7.00 -6.73 -9.42
N GLN A 57 -5.69 -6.96 -9.48
CA GLN A 57 -4.73 -5.95 -9.92
C GLN A 57 -4.88 -5.64 -11.41
N SER A 58 -4.79 -4.36 -11.78
CA SER A 58 -5.02 -3.89 -13.15
C SER A 58 -3.99 -4.43 -14.16
N LYS A 59 -2.71 -4.50 -13.75
CA LYS A 59 -1.62 -4.78 -14.68
C LYS A 59 -1.44 -6.27 -15.02
N ARG A 60 -1.67 -7.17 -14.06
CA ARG A 60 -1.42 -8.62 -14.23
C ARG A 60 -2.65 -9.47 -13.89
N ARG A 61 -3.76 -8.84 -13.55
CA ARG A 61 -4.99 -9.48 -13.08
C ARG A 61 -4.78 -10.50 -11.95
N ALA A 62 -3.71 -10.31 -11.17
CA ALA A 62 -3.50 -11.12 -9.98
C ALA A 62 -4.53 -10.72 -8.91
N GLU A 63 -5.13 -11.72 -8.28
CA GLU A 63 -6.03 -11.53 -7.17
C GLU A 63 -5.25 -11.53 -5.86
N VAL A 64 -5.51 -10.54 -5.01
CA VAL A 64 -4.96 -10.47 -3.66
C VAL A 64 -6.09 -10.31 -2.65
N CYS A 65 -5.91 -10.94 -1.49
CA CYS A 65 -6.79 -10.79 -0.34
C CYS A 65 -5.92 -10.45 0.87
N LEU A 66 -6.05 -9.23 1.38
CA LEU A 66 -5.15 -8.70 2.40
C LEU A 66 -5.93 -8.21 3.62
N PRO A 67 -5.36 -8.34 4.82
CA PRO A 67 -5.97 -7.78 6.03
C PRO A 67 -5.90 -6.26 6.03
N ILE A 68 -6.84 -5.63 6.74
CA ILE A 68 -6.83 -4.19 7.00
C ILE A 68 -6.37 -4.00 8.45
N GLU A 69 -5.18 -3.42 8.62
CA GLU A 69 -4.62 -3.13 9.95
C GLU A 69 -5.34 -1.94 10.61
N ASP A 70 -5.23 -1.85 11.94
CA ASP A 70 -6.03 -0.94 12.76
C ASP A 70 -5.95 0.52 12.32
N ASP A 71 -4.75 1.04 12.11
CA ASP A 71 -4.57 2.46 11.75
C ASP A 71 -5.23 2.80 10.41
N LEU A 72 -5.05 1.94 9.42
CA LEU A 72 -5.69 2.10 8.11
C LEU A 72 -7.20 1.91 8.21
N TYR A 73 -7.65 0.94 8.99
CA TYR A 73 -9.07 0.70 9.21
C TYR A 73 -9.79 1.93 9.78
N ASP A 74 -9.22 2.57 10.79
CA ASP A 74 -9.79 3.78 11.40
C ASP A 74 -9.93 4.90 10.38
N MET A 75 -8.93 5.08 9.51
CA MET A 75 -9.01 6.06 8.43
C MET A 75 -10.06 5.70 7.39
N LEU A 76 -10.22 4.42 7.06
CA LEU A 76 -11.24 3.94 6.12
C LEU A 76 -12.65 4.10 6.68
N VAL A 77 -12.85 3.88 7.97
CA VAL A 77 -14.15 4.14 8.64
C VAL A 77 -14.53 5.61 8.50
N GLN A 78 -13.62 6.52 8.81
CA GLN A 78 -13.84 7.96 8.67
C GLN A 78 -14.11 8.35 7.20
N GLN A 79 -13.34 7.79 6.29
CA GLN A 79 -13.52 8.04 4.85
C GLN A 79 -14.88 7.55 4.35
N LYS A 80 -15.34 6.40 4.84
CA LYS A 80 -16.65 5.85 4.47
C LYS A 80 -17.81 6.69 4.96
N GLU A 81 -17.71 7.30 6.15
CA GLU A 81 -18.69 8.25 6.64
C GLU A 81 -18.84 9.45 5.70
N ASP A 82 -17.73 9.94 5.17
CA ASP A 82 -17.71 11.15 4.34
C ASP A 82 -17.93 10.87 2.84
N PHE A 83 -17.48 9.73 2.33
CA PHE A 83 -17.48 9.38 0.89
C PHE A 83 -18.09 8.02 0.56
N GLY A 84 -18.77 7.36 1.50
CA GLY A 84 -19.40 6.06 1.27
C GLY A 84 -20.59 6.09 0.31
N PHE A 85 -21.11 7.27 -0.04
CA PHE A 85 -22.25 7.45 -0.94
C PHE A 85 -21.92 7.31 -2.42
N GLN A 86 -20.65 7.20 -2.78
CA GLN A 86 -20.18 7.03 -4.14
C GLN A 86 -19.17 5.85 -4.21
N ALA A 87 -18.76 5.43 -5.39
CA ALA A 87 -18.06 4.17 -5.58
C ALA A 87 -16.63 4.12 -5.06
N TYR A 88 -15.89 5.24 -5.13
CA TYR A 88 -14.43 5.24 -4.90
C TYR A 88 -14.08 5.44 -3.42
N VAL A 89 -13.06 4.71 -2.96
CA VAL A 89 -12.55 4.83 -1.58
C VAL A 89 -11.83 6.16 -1.36
N ALA A 90 -11.04 6.59 -2.31
CA ALA A 90 -10.24 7.80 -2.20
C ALA A 90 -10.45 8.75 -3.39
N PRO A 91 -11.68 9.28 -3.57
CA PRO A 91 -11.98 10.18 -4.68
C PRO A 91 -11.36 11.56 -4.44
N ARG A 92 -11.36 12.38 -5.47
CA ARG A 92 -11.11 13.82 -5.31
C ARG A 92 -12.15 14.39 -4.36
N VAL A 93 -11.72 15.15 -3.37
CA VAL A 93 -12.60 15.65 -2.30
C VAL A 93 -13.48 16.83 -2.74
N PHE A 94 -13.17 17.46 -3.88
CA PHE A 94 -13.99 18.50 -4.49
C PHE A 94 -14.66 17.96 -5.75
N PRO A 95 -16.00 17.89 -5.80
CA PRO A 95 -16.69 17.36 -6.96
C PRO A 95 -16.58 18.29 -8.17
N TYR A 96 -16.63 17.71 -9.36
CA TYR A 96 -16.74 18.41 -10.62
C TYR A 96 -18.13 18.15 -11.21
N ARG A 97 -18.92 19.20 -11.42
CA ARG A 97 -20.30 19.09 -11.91
C ARG A 97 -21.15 18.09 -11.11
N GLY A 98 -20.99 18.10 -9.78
CA GLY A 98 -21.73 17.21 -8.88
C GLY A 98 -21.20 15.78 -8.79
N GLU A 99 -20.16 15.42 -9.53
CA GLU A 99 -19.56 14.10 -9.51
C GLU A 99 -18.22 14.06 -8.77
N TYR A 100 -18.08 13.08 -7.89
CA TYR A 100 -16.79 12.75 -7.24
C TYR A 100 -16.03 11.77 -8.12
N ARG A 101 -14.87 12.19 -8.61
CA ARG A 101 -14.04 11.43 -9.55
C ARG A 101 -12.78 10.93 -8.87
N PRO A 102 -12.23 9.79 -9.32
CA PRO A 102 -10.92 9.38 -8.87
C PRO A 102 -9.84 10.33 -9.40
N TYR A 103 -8.69 10.37 -8.73
CA TYR A 103 -7.53 11.08 -9.25
C TYR A 103 -7.02 10.41 -10.52
N SER A 104 -6.72 11.19 -11.55
CA SER A 104 -5.85 10.73 -12.64
C SER A 104 -4.42 10.57 -12.11
N LEU A 105 -3.58 9.79 -12.78
CA LEU A 105 -2.17 9.64 -12.39
C LEU A 105 -1.44 10.98 -12.38
N GLU A 106 -1.71 11.83 -13.36
CA GLU A 106 -1.12 13.15 -13.46
C GLU A 106 -1.52 14.07 -12.30
N ARG A 107 -2.82 14.14 -12.00
CA ARG A 107 -3.32 14.94 -10.87
C ARG A 107 -2.83 14.40 -9.53
N PHE A 108 -2.80 13.10 -9.39
CA PHE A 108 -2.26 12.46 -8.18
C PHE A 108 -0.79 12.80 -7.99
N SER A 109 0.03 12.68 -9.04
CA SER A 109 1.46 13.00 -8.99
C SER A 109 1.69 14.45 -8.58
N LYS A 110 0.94 15.38 -9.14
CA LYS A 110 1.02 16.81 -8.82
C LYS A 110 0.63 17.07 -7.36
N ALA A 111 -0.53 16.58 -6.94
CA ALA A 111 -1.03 16.77 -5.57
C ALA A 111 -0.13 16.09 -4.53
N GLY A 112 0.37 14.89 -4.82
CA GLY A 112 1.31 14.17 -3.96
C GLY A 112 2.62 14.92 -3.79
N ARG A 113 3.13 15.54 -4.84
CA ARG A 113 4.35 16.36 -4.77
C ARG A 113 4.15 17.60 -3.92
N GLU A 114 3.00 18.24 -4.02
CA GLU A 114 2.65 19.38 -3.17
C GLU A 114 2.61 18.99 -1.67
N VAL A 115 2.03 17.84 -1.36
CA VAL A 115 2.05 17.29 0.02
C VAL A 115 3.47 16.99 0.48
N MET A 116 4.31 16.38 -0.36
CA MET A 116 5.71 16.11 -0.03
C MET A 116 6.49 17.37 0.30
N ARG A 117 6.34 18.42 -0.49
CA ARG A 117 6.97 19.72 -0.23
C ARG A 117 6.48 20.35 1.07
N ALA A 118 5.17 20.34 1.28
CA ALA A 118 4.58 20.87 2.50
C ALA A 118 4.98 20.09 3.76
N ALA A 119 5.28 18.80 3.61
CA ALA A 119 5.82 17.95 4.67
C ALA A 119 7.32 18.10 4.88
N GLY A 120 8.01 18.87 4.04
CA GLY A 120 9.47 19.05 4.14
C GLY A 120 10.27 17.80 3.73
N LEU A 121 9.70 16.94 2.91
CA LEU A 121 10.38 15.73 2.43
C LEU A 121 11.39 16.04 1.33
N PRO A 122 12.48 15.23 1.22
CA PRO A 122 13.48 15.41 0.17
C PRO A 122 12.88 15.32 -1.24
N GLU A 123 13.34 16.18 -2.15
CA GLU A 123 12.81 16.25 -3.53
C GLU A 123 13.10 14.99 -4.35
N GLU A 124 14.15 14.25 -4.02
CA GLU A 124 14.53 13.01 -4.70
C GLU A 124 13.61 11.81 -4.37
N LEU A 125 12.79 11.89 -3.32
CA LEU A 125 11.86 10.83 -2.98
C LEU A 125 10.76 10.67 -4.05
N ARG A 126 10.39 9.43 -4.32
CA ARG A 126 9.35 9.07 -5.29
C ARG A 126 8.24 8.27 -4.62
N LEU A 127 7.00 8.72 -4.76
CA LEU A 127 5.82 7.97 -4.27
C LEU A 127 5.64 6.63 -5.00
N MET A 128 6.09 6.54 -6.25
CA MET A 128 6.00 5.31 -7.06
C MET A 128 6.78 4.13 -6.48
N ASP A 129 7.72 4.38 -5.56
CA ASP A 129 8.61 3.35 -5.01
C ASP A 129 8.04 2.62 -3.78
N LEU A 130 6.82 2.93 -3.35
CA LEU A 130 6.23 2.36 -2.12
C LEU A 130 6.10 0.83 -2.16
N ARG A 131 5.60 0.29 -3.26
CA ARG A 131 5.49 -1.18 -3.44
C ARG A 131 6.86 -1.85 -3.44
N ARG A 132 7.82 -1.23 -4.09
CA ARG A 132 9.22 -1.68 -4.10
C ARG A 132 9.81 -1.64 -2.69
N THR A 133 9.60 -0.57 -1.96
CA THR A 133 10.05 -0.42 -0.57
C THR A 133 9.48 -1.52 0.32
N GLY A 134 8.18 -1.77 0.26
CA GLY A 134 7.53 -2.82 1.04
C GLY A 134 8.03 -4.22 0.68
N THR A 135 8.23 -4.49 -0.61
CA THR A 135 8.82 -5.77 -1.08
C THR A 135 10.22 -5.97 -0.51
N THR A 136 11.07 -4.94 -0.59
CA THR A 136 12.43 -4.99 -0.04
C THR A 136 12.41 -5.23 1.47
N GLN A 137 11.54 -4.56 2.20
CA GLN A 137 11.40 -4.74 3.65
C GLN A 137 10.99 -6.17 4.02
N MET A 138 10.07 -6.78 3.28
CA MET A 138 9.68 -8.17 3.50
C MET A 138 10.85 -9.13 3.23
N VAL A 139 11.62 -8.90 2.17
CA VAL A 139 12.82 -9.70 1.88
C VAL A 139 13.84 -9.57 3.00
N GLU A 140 14.13 -8.35 3.46
CA GLU A 140 15.07 -8.08 4.55
C GLU A 140 14.61 -8.67 5.88
N ALA A 141 13.30 -8.72 6.11
CA ALA A 141 12.70 -9.35 7.28
C ALA A 141 12.70 -10.89 7.23
N GLY A 142 13.18 -11.48 6.13
CA GLY A 142 13.25 -12.92 5.96
C GLY A 142 11.91 -13.58 5.63
N VAL A 143 10.94 -12.82 5.14
CA VAL A 143 9.64 -13.36 4.73
C VAL A 143 9.81 -14.32 3.56
N PRO A 144 9.24 -15.54 3.60
CA PRO A 144 9.32 -16.50 2.49
C PRO A 144 8.74 -15.93 1.20
N MET A 145 9.37 -16.28 0.07
CA MET A 145 8.98 -15.76 -1.26
C MET A 145 7.50 -15.97 -1.58
N GLY A 146 6.94 -17.14 -1.26
CA GLY A 146 5.53 -17.43 -1.50
C GLY A 146 4.59 -16.49 -0.76
N GLN A 147 4.95 -16.10 0.47
CA GLN A 147 4.19 -15.13 1.26
C GLN A 147 4.31 -13.72 0.69
N ILE A 148 5.51 -13.32 0.26
CA ILE A 148 5.73 -12.03 -0.41
C ILE A 148 4.85 -11.93 -1.66
N MET A 149 4.84 -12.97 -2.48
CA MET A 149 4.01 -13.03 -3.70
C MET A 149 2.51 -12.94 -3.39
N SER A 150 2.06 -13.52 -2.28
CA SER A 150 0.67 -13.42 -1.81
C SER A 150 0.25 -11.99 -1.49
N VAL A 151 1.17 -11.16 -1.00
CA VAL A 151 0.92 -9.75 -0.71
C VAL A 151 1.01 -8.91 -1.97
N THR A 152 2.09 -9.03 -2.71
CA THR A 152 2.39 -8.16 -3.86
C THR A 152 1.63 -8.53 -5.12
N GLY A 153 1.12 -9.76 -5.19
CA GLY A 153 0.44 -10.28 -6.38
C GLY A 153 1.38 -10.67 -7.52
N HIS A 154 2.69 -10.75 -7.27
CA HIS A 154 3.62 -11.28 -8.27
C HIS A 154 3.30 -12.75 -8.54
N SER A 155 3.05 -13.10 -9.80
CA SER A 155 2.77 -14.48 -10.23
C SER A 155 4.03 -15.24 -10.61
N ASN A 156 5.13 -14.53 -10.88
CA ASN A 156 6.42 -15.11 -11.28
C ASN A 156 7.48 -14.81 -10.20
N PRO A 157 8.11 -15.86 -9.60
CA PRO A 157 9.19 -15.69 -8.63
C PRO A 157 10.36 -14.84 -9.15
N GLN A 158 10.62 -14.84 -10.45
CA GLN A 158 11.67 -14.01 -11.06
C GLN A 158 11.46 -12.52 -10.86
N SER A 159 10.22 -12.07 -10.70
CA SER A 159 9.90 -10.67 -10.44
C SER A 159 10.32 -10.22 -9.03
N VAL A 160 10.45 -11.14 -8.09
CA VAL A 160 10.90 -10.87 -6.71
C VAL A 160 12.40 -11.04 -6.57
N LYS A 161 13.03 -11.82 -7.44
CA LYS A 161 14.46 -12.14 -7.39
C LYS A 161 15.40 -10.92 -7.27
N PRO A 162 15.18 -9.78 -7.95
CA PRO A 162 16.04 -8.61 -7.79
C PRO A 162 16.14 -8.06 -6.37
N TYR A 163 15.16 -8.35 -5.51
CA TYR A 163 15.13 -7.91 -4.11
C TYR A 163 15.77 -8.91 -3.16
N MET A 164 16.04 -10.12 -3.62
CA MET A 164 16.61 -11.20 -2.80
C MET A 164 18.14 -11.12 -2.78
N LYS A 165 18.71 -11.32 -1.60
CA LYS A 165 20.15 -11.40 -1.41
C LYS A 165 20.50 -12.70 -0.72
N ASN A 166 21.46 -13.44 -1.28
CA ASN A 166 22.04 -14.60 -0.60
C ASN A 166 22.98 -14.10 0.49
N THR A 167 22.48 -14.04 1.74
CA THR A 167 23.26 -13.59 2.88
C THR A 167 23.45 -14.72 3.89
N TYR A 168 24.51 -14.63 4.68
CA TYR A 168 24.74 -15.54 5.81
C TYR A 168 23.53 -15.51 6.77
N ALA A 169 23.00 -14.34 7.08
CA ALA A 169 21.86 -14.19 7.97
C ALA A 169 20.61 -14.93 7.46
N SER A 170 20.34 -14.85 6.16
CA SER A 170 19.22 -15.57 5.52
C SER A 170 19.41 -17.09 5.61
N ALA A 171 20.61 -17.58 5.28
CA ALA A 171 20.94 -18.99 5.40
C ALA A 171 20.85 -19.49 6.85
N ASN A 172 21.35 -18.71 7.80
CA ASN A 172 21.29 -19.05 9.22
C ASN A 172 19.86 -19.14 9.72
N SER A 173 18.99 -18.20 9.33
CA SER A 173 17.55 -18.21 9.66
C SER A 173 16.87 -19.46 9.15
N ALA A 174 17.14 -19.85 7.91
CA ALA A 174 16.56 -21.05 7.30
C ALA A 174 16.98 -22.33 8.04
N LEU A 175 18.26 -22.46 8.35
CA LEU A 175 18.77 -23.64 9.09
C LEU A 175 18.26 -23.69 10.54
N THR A 176 18.11 -22.55 11.19
CA THR A 176 17.54 -22.44 12.54
C THR A 176 16.05 -22.86 12.51
N ALA A 177 15.27 -22.39 11.57
CA ALA A 177 13.87 -22.79 11.41
C ALA A 177 13.73 -24.28 11.16
N ARG A 178 14.59 -24.88 10.31
CA ARG A 178 14.62 -26.31 10.06
C ARG A 178 14.89 -27.13 11.33
N LYS A 179 15.84 -26.70 12.15
CA LYS A 179 16.15 -27.36 13.43
C LYS A 179 15.00 -27.29 14.42
N SER A 180 14.30 -26.16 14.49
CA SER A 180 13.14 -26.00 15.36
C SER A 180 12.00 -26.90 14.93
N TYR A 181 11.75 -27.05 13.64
CA TYR A 181 10.73 -27.95 13.10
C TYR A 181 11.01 -29.42 13.48
N GLY A 182 12.26 -29.86 13.36
CA GLY A 182 12.66 -31.22 13.72
C GLY A 182 12.53 -31.57 15.21
N LYS A 183 12.49 -30.56 16.11
CA LYS A 183 12.29 -30.75 17.56
C LYS A 183 10.81 -30.80 17.95
N SER A 184 9.92 -30.39 17.09
CA SER A 184 8.47 -30.34 17.34
C SER A 184 7.76 -31.61 16.87
N THR A 185 8.47 -32.48 16.15
CA THR A 185 8.01 -33.80 15.68
C THR A 185 8.65 -34.90 16.51
#